data_097420ea68fef19da12c99531119a3cf
#
_entry.id   097420ea68fef19da12c99531119a3cf
#
_cell.length_a   1.000
_cell.length_b   1.000
_cell.length_c   1.000
_cell.angle_alpha   90.00
_cell.angle_beta   90.00
_cell.angle_gamma   90.00
#
_symmetry.space_group_name_H-M   'P 1'
#
loop_
_entity.id
_entity.type
_entity.pdbx_description
1 polymer ?
#
loop_
_entity_poly.entity_id
_entity_poly.type
_entity_poly.pdbx_seq_one_letter_code
_entity_poly.pdbx_strand_id
1 'polypeptide(L)'
;MSYYVYMLKSRGKKAITYVGYTKNLKKRLKLHNTGKGAKFTRGRSWVLIYKEFFKSKSEAISREYYIKNNRSTRNKIKNENFYTSTL
;
A
#
# COMPACT_ATOMS: atom_id res chain seq x y z
N MET A 1 7.10 8.38 -16.94
CA MET A 1 7.19 8.32 -15.48
C MET A 1 6.47 7.10 -14.94
N SER A 2 6.90 6.61 -13.81
CA SER A 2 6.32 5.41 -13.22
C SER A 2 5.55 5.75 -11.96
N TYR A 3 4.38 5.14 -11.83
CA TYR A 3 3.55 5.27 -10.63
C TYR A 3 3.20 3.89 -10.15
N TYR A 4 3.11 3.74 -8.84
CA TYR A 4 2.75 2.46 -8.23
C TYR A 4 1.56 2.66 -7.31
N VAL A 5 0.59 1.75 -7.43
CA VAL A 5 -0.44 1.59 -6.42
C VAL A 5 0.05 0.46 -5.51
N TYR A 6 -0.06 0.64 -4.22
CA TYR A 6 0.48 -0.32 -3.28
C TYR A 6 -0.47 -0.54 -2.11
N MET A 7 -0.33 -1.68 -1.48
CA MET A 7 -1.04 -1.97 -0.25
C MET A 7 -0.06 -2.40 0.82
N LEU A 8 -0.21 -1.81 2.00
CA LEU A 8 0.58 -2.14 3.17
C LEU A 8 -0.29 -2.89 4.16
N LYS A 9 0.34 -3.75 4.94
CA LYS A 9 -0.31 -4.45 6.04
C LYS A 9 0.48 -4.16 7.30
N SER A 10 -0.21 -3.80 8.38
CA SER A 10 0.47 -3.54 9.65
C SER A 10 0.87 -4.85 10.30
N ARG A 11 1.96 -4.79 11.07
CA ARG A 11 2.39 -5.93 11.87
C ARG A 11 1.54 -6.03 13.13
N GLY A 12 1.42 -7.22 13.67
CA GLY A 12 0.70 -7.43 14.92
C GLY A 12 -0.60 -8.20 14.76
N LYS A 13 -1.29 -8.41 15.88
CA LYS A 13 -2.46 -9.28 15.93
C LYS A 13 -3.67 -8.74 15.20
N LYS A 14 -3.89 -7.44 15.29
CA LYS A 14 -4.99 -6.79 14.56
C LYS A 14 -4.42 -6.06 13.35
N ALA A 15 -4.07 -6.84 12.34
CA ALA A 15 -3.49 -6.28 11.13
C ALA A 15 -4.53 -5.48 10.35
N ILE A 16 -4.17 -4.25 10.01
CA ILE A 16 -4.97 -3.40 9.16
C ILE A 16 -4.20 -3.11 7.87
N THR A 17 -4.89 -2.63 6.87
CA THR A 17 -4.29 -2.36 5.58
C THR A 17 -4.36 -0.88 5.23
N TYR A 18 -3.43 -0.45 4.40
CA TYR A 18 -3.40 0.91 3.87
C TYR A 18 -3.11 0.85 2.37
N VAL A 19 -3.85 1.61 1.58
CA VAL A 19 -3.69 1.68 0.13
C VAL A 19 -3.27 3.08 -0.25
N GLY A 20 -2.27 3.18 -1.12
CA GLY A 20 -1.80 4.47 -1.60
C GLY A 20 -1.19 4.36 -2.98
N TYR A 21 -0.72 5.49 -3.51
CA TYR A 21 0.06 5.47 -4.73
C TYR A 21 1.27 6.37 -4.57
N THR A 22 2.33 6.08 -5.33
CA THR A 22 3.57 6.84 -5.21
C THR A 22 4.44 6.64 -6.45
N LYS A 23 5.36 7.56 -6.66
CA LYS A 23 6.40 7.41 -7.68
C LYS A 23 7.57 6.56 -7.18
N ASN A 24 7.76 6.49 -5.87
CA ASN A 24 8.90 5.82 -5.26
C ASN A 24 8.45 4.97 -4.08
N LEU A 25 8.26 3.68 -4.32
CA LEU A 25 7.77 2.75 -3.30
C LEU A 25 8.70 2.63 -2.10
N LYS A 26 9.98 2.50 -2.36
CA LYS A 26 10.97 2.30 -1.30
C LYS A 26 10.98 3.47 -0.33
N LYS A 27 11.03 4.69 -0.87
CA LYS A 27 11.01 5.90 -0.07
C LYS A 27 9.68 6.04 0.68
N ARG A 28 8.58 5.75 0.02
CA ARG A 28 7.26 5.88 0.62
C ARG A 28 7.04 4.89 1.75
N LEU A 29 7.48 3.65 1.58
CA LEU A 29 7.40 2.65 2.63
C LEU A 29 8.20 3.09 3.86
N LYS A 30 9.39 3.63 3.63
CA LYS A 30 10.21 4.16 4.72
C LYS A 30 9.51 5.29 5.46
N LEU A 31 8.86 6.20 4.72
CA LEU A 31 8.12 7.29 5.34
C LEU A 31 6.96 6.77 6.21
N HIS A 32 6.22 5.78 5.72
CA HIS A 32 5.15 5.19 6.53
C HIS A 32 5.69 4.58 7.82
N ASN A 33 6.80 3.87 7.73
CA ASN A 33 7.39 3.19 8.89
C ASN A 33 8.04 4.16 9.88
N THR A 34 8.37 5.36 9.45
CA THR A 34 8.94 6.38 10.34
C THR A 34 7.90 7.40 10.83
N GLY A 35 6.62 7.17 10.51
CA GLY A 35 5.54 8.03 10.96
C GLY A 35 5.35 9.30 10.16
N LYS A 36 5.98 9.39 8.99
CA LYS A 36 5.94 10.60 8.14
C LYS A 36 5.19 10.40 6.83
N GLY A 37 4.58 9.22 6.63
CA GLY A 37 3.89 8.92 5.38
C GLY A 37 2.47 9.47 5.34
N ALA A 38 1.66 9.10 6.32
CA ALA A 38 0.28 9.54 6.43
C ALA A 38 -0.13 9.46 7.89
N LYS A 39 -1.16 10.24 8.26
CA LYS A 39 -1.66 10.18 9.64
C LYS A 39 -2.11 8.78 10.02
N PHE A 40 -2.80 8.13 9.12
CA PHE A 40 -3.33 6.79 9.34
C PHE A 40 -2.24 5.76 9.65
N THR A 41 -1.05 5.94 9.09
CA THR A 41 0.04 4.95 9.24
C THR A 41 0.97 5.23 10.41
N ARG A 42 0.76 6.31 11.13
CA ARG A 42 1.63 6.67 12.27
C ARG A 42 1.54 5.65 13.39
N GLY A 43 2.67 5.39 14.02
CA GLY A 43 2.73 4.54 15.20
C GLY A 43 2.65 3.05 14.91
N ARG A 44 2.72 2.64 13.66
CA ARG A 44 2.67 1.24 13.26
C ARG A 44 3.83 0.90 12.36
N SER A 45 4.18 -0.38 12.35
CA SER A 45 5.15 -0.92 11.40
C SER A 45 4.39 -1.57 10.25
N TRP A 46 4.85 -1.35 9.03
CA TRP A 46 4.16 -1.76 7.82
C TRP A 46 5.02 -2.63 6.94
N VAL A 47 4.38 -3.60 6.27
CA VAL A 47 5.02 -4.39 5.24
C VAL A 47 4.24 -4.22 3.94
N LEU A 48 4.97 -4.23 2.84
CA LEU A 48 4.38 -4.13 1.50
C LEU A 48 3.86 -5.51 1.11
N ILE A 49 2.56 -5.61 0.83
CA ILE A 49 1.94 -6.88 0.41
C ILE A 49 1.44 -6.86 -1.02
N TYR A 50 1.41 -5.71 -1.66
CA TYR A 50 0.90 -5.60 -3.03
C TYR A 50 1.45 -4.36 -3.70
N LYS A 51 1.77 -4.48 -4.98
CA LYS A 51 2.15 -3.32 -5.80
C LYS A 51 1.71 -3.55 -7.24
N GLU A 52 1.34 -2.47 -7.89
CA GLU A 52 0.93 -2.50 -9.30
C GLU A 52 1.47 -1.27 -9.99
N PHE A 53 2.06 -1.48 -11.17
CA PHE A 53 2.71 -0.41 -11.92
C PHE A 53 1.74 0.27 -12.89
N PHE A 54 1.86 1.59 -13.01
CA PHE A 54 1.12 2.40 -13.98
C PHE A 54 2.03 3.43 -14.63
N LYS A 55 1.80 3.67 -15.91
CA LYS A 55 2.57 4.68 -16.65
C LYS A 55 2.05 6.09 -16.37
N SER A 56 0.78 6.25 -16.05
CA SER A 56 0.19 7.55 -15.83
C SER A 56 -0.33 7.71 -14.41
N LYS A 57 -0.29 8.95 -13.94
CA LYS A 57 -0.80 9.30 -12.61
C LYS A 57 -2.30 9.06 -12.51
N SER A 58 -3.05 9.41 -13.57
CA SER A 58 -4.51 9.26 -13.53
C SER A 58 -4.94 7.81 -13.41
N GLU A 59 -4.24 6.90 -14.09
CA GLU A 59 -4.52 5.47 -13.96
C GLU A 59 -4.23 4.97 -12.54
N ALA A 60 -3.12 5.41 -11.96
CA ALA A 60 -2.75 5.05 -10.60
C ALA A 60 -3.80 5.55 -9.60
N ILE A 61 -4.22 6.79 -9.74
CA ILE A 61 -5.25 7.37 -8.85
C ILE A 61 -6.56 6.61 -8.97
N SER A 62 -6.99 6.27 -10.19
CA SER A 62 -8.22 5.51 -10.40
C SER A 62 -8.15 4.13 -9.76
N ARG A 63 -7.02 3.46 -9.89
CA ARG A 63 -6.83 2.13 -9.31
C ARG A 63 -6.78 2.18 -7.79
N GLU A 64 -6.07 3.16 -7.25
CA GLU A 64 -6.02 3.38 -5.81
C GLU A 64 -7.43 3.58 -5.24
N TYR A 65 -8.21 4.43 -5.89
CA TYR A 65 -9.59 4.70 -5.49
C TYR A 65 -10.43 3.42 -5.52
N TYR A 66 -10.32 2.64 -6.59
CA TYR A 66 -11.05 1.39 -6.71
C TYR A 66 -10.71 0.43 -5.56
N ILE A 67 -9.43 0.25 -5.28
CA ILE A 67 -9.01 -0.68 -4.22
C ILE A 67 -9.44 -0.17 -2.85
N LYS A 68 -9.31 1.13 -2.59
CA LYS A 68 -9.76 1.73 -1.33
C LYS A 68 -11.23 1.51 -1.06
N ASN A 69 -12.04 1.56 -2.10
CA ASN A 69 -13.49 1.47 -1.97
C ASN A 69 -14.03 0.07 -2.24
N ASN A 70 -13.16 -0.91 -2.36
CA ASN A 70 -13.56 -2.29 -2.62
C ASN A 70 -12.99 -3.21 -1.55
N ARG A 71 -13.76 -3.42 -0.49
CA ARG A 71 -13.34 -4.25 0.63
C ARG A 71 -13.03 -5.68 0.22
N SER A 72 -13.83 -6.24 -0.70
CA SER A 72 -13.62 -7.59 -1.19
C SER A 72 -12.25 -7.74 -1.85
N THR A 73 -11.89 -6.79 -2.70
CA THR A 73 -10.59 -6.79 -3.36
C THR A 73 -9.45 -6.69 -2.34
N ARG A 74 -9.59 -5.80 -1.35
CA ARG A 74 -8.56 -5.65 -0.31
C ARG A 74 -8.39 -6.92 0.51
N ASN A 75 -9.49 -7.58 0.87
CA ASN A 75 -9.43 -8.82 1.62
C ASN A 75 -8.79 -9.94 0.80
N LYS A 76 -9.10 -10.00 -0.48
CA LYS A 76 -8.48 -10.97 -1.38
C LYS A 76 -6.97 -10.79 -1.44
N ILE A 77 -6.51 -9.55 -1.63
CA ILE A 77 -5.09 -9.24 -1.66
C ILE A 77 -4.43 -9.60 -0.34
N LYS A 78 -5.05 -9.21 0.77
CA LYS A 78 -4.55 -9.47 2.11
C LYS A 78 -4.38 -10.96 2.38
N ASN A 79 -5.34 -11.76 1.94
CA ASN A 79 -5.33 -13.20 2.20
C ASN A 79 -4.43 -13.98 1.25
N GLU A 80 -4.25 -13.53 0.02
CA GLU A 80 -3.44 -14.21 -0.98
C GLU A 80 -1.96 -13.83 -0.89
N ASN A 81 -1.66 -12.61 -0.45
CA ASN A 81 -0.30 -12.11 -0.38
C ASN A 81 0.20 -12.15 1.05
N PHE A 82 0.51 -13.35 1.51
CA PHE A 82 0.92 -13.58 2.89
C PHE A 82 2.42 -13.41 3.12
N TYR A 83 3.17 -13.20 2.07
CA TYR A 83 4.60 -12.97 2.18
C TYR A 83 4.92 -11.52 1.85
N THR A 84 6.01 -11.02 2.41
CA THR A 84 6.43 -9.65 2.13
C THR A 84 7.08 -9.56 0.77
N SER A 85 6.78 -8.49 0.05
CA SER A 85 7.48 -8.17 -1.16
C SER A 85 8.72 -7.37 -0.78
N THR A 86 9.87 -7.76 -1.33
CA THR A 86 11.10 -6.98 -1.15
C THR A 86 11.21 -5.98 -2.29
N LEU A 87 11.65 -4.81 -1.96
CA LEU A 87 11.88 -3.76 -2.94
C LEU A 87 13.33 -3.74 -3.37
#